data_b02f59faf4db43f0e7ab029cca4d4210
#
_entry.id   b02f59faf4db43f0e7ab029cca4d4210
#
_cell.length_a   1.000
_cell.length_b   1.000
_cell.length_c   1.000
_cell.angle_alpha   90.00
_cell.angle_beta   90.00
_cell.angle_gamma   90.00
#
_symmetry.space_group_name_H-M   'P 1'
#
loop_
_entity.id
_entity.type
_entity.pdbx_description
1 polymer ?
#
loop_
_entity_poly.entity_id
_entity_poly.type
_entity_poly.pdbx_seq_one_letter_code
_entity_poly.pdbx_strand_id
1 'polypeptide(L)'
;QNGELNYFTGRLFEKDPFIKYRNPECSRDIIPFELFINWGSPLILCEGPFDAMTIKRNAIPLLGKNIQKNLLKRIVESTVKKIYIALDTDAIKQALKHCEYLLNQGKEVYLVELDGKDPNEMGFSHFTKLIQNTEPIDEFELMEKKISLI
;
A
#
# COMPACT_ATOMS: atom_id res chain seq x y z
N GLN A 1 -4.03 -13.56 14.26
CA GLN A 1 -5.30 -12.99 14.66
C GLN A 1 -5.62 -13.28 16.11
N ASN A 2 -5.45 -14.42 16.65
CA ASN A 2 -5.75 -14.77 18.06
C ASN A 2 -4.52 -14.62 18.99
N GLY A 3 -3.57 -13.73 18.67
CA GLY A 3 -2.31 -13.62 19.36
C GLY A 3 -1.24 -14.63 18.91
N GLU A 4 -1.57 -15.48 17.95
CA GLU A 4 -0.62 -16.42 17.34
C GLU A 4 0.15 -15.76 16.20
N LEU A 5 1.44 -16.06 16.10
CA LEU A 5 2.30 -15.61 15.00
C LEU A 5 1.89 -16.33 13.72
N ASN A 6 1.36 -15.58 12.73
CA ASN A 6 0.95 -16.14 11.44
C ASN A 6 1.86 -15.75 10.28
N TYR A 7 2.67 -14.71 10.45
CA TYR A 7 3.63 -14.26 9.45
C TYR A 7 4.76 -13.43 10.09
N PHE A 8 5.93 -13.46 9.47
CA PHE A 8 7.03 -12.56 9.79
C PHE A 8 7.81 -12.16 8.52
N THR A 9 8.51 -11.05 8.57
CA THR A 9 9.49 -10.68 7.56
C THR A 9 10.79 -10.30 8.25
N GLY A 10 11.90 -10.83 7.76
CA GLY A 10 13.24 -10.49 8.22
C GLY A 10 14.02 -9.81 7.10
N ARG A 11 14.69 -8.70 7.40
CA ARG A 11 15.59 -8.00 6.49
C ARG A 11 17.03 -8.16 6.94
N LEU A 12 17.93 -8.54 6.02
CA LEU A 12 19.37 -8.60 6.30
C LEU A 12 19.96 -7.18 6.33
N PHE A 13 20.88 -6.94 7.28
CA PHE A 13 21.59 -5.67 7.47
C PHE A 13 22.91 -5.59 6.69
N GLU A 14 23.31 -6.66 6.02
CA GLU A 14 24.55 -6.70 5.24
C GLU A 14 24.46 -5.76 4.04
N LYS A 15 25.60 -5.19 3.62
CA LYS A 15 25.68 -4.43 2.36
C LYS A 15 25.53 -5.42 1.21
N ASP A 16 24.61 -5.14 0.29
CA ASP A 16 24.33 -5.91 -0.92
C ASP A 16 24.08 -7.41 -0.68
N PRO A 17 23.12 -7.78 0.19
CA PRO A 17 22.84 -9.19 0.44
C PRO A 17 22.22 -9.84 -0.79
N PHE A 18 22.65 -11.06 -1.13
CA PHE A 18 22.04 -11.86 -2.21
C PHE A 18 20.53 -12.10 -1.95
N ILE A 19 20.12 -12.21 -0.69
CA ILE A 19 18.73 -12.30 -0.27
C ILE A 19 18.44 -11.14 0.70
N LYS A 20 17.77 -10.10 0.21
CA LYS A 20 17.44 -8.91 1.00
C LYS A 20 16.41 -9.19 2.11
N TYR A 21 15.42 -10.06 1.83
CA TYR A 21 14.35 -10.40 2.76
C TYR A 21 14.19 -11.90 2.92
N ARG A 22 13.90 -12.33 4.14
CA ARG A 22 13.44 -13.70 4.45
C ARG A 22 12.02 -13.66 5.00
N ASN A 23 11.18 -14.48 4.42
CA ASN A 23 9.78 -14.64 4.79
C ASN A 23 9.48 -16.12 5.03
N PRO A 24 8.44 -16.48 5.82
CA PRO A 24 8.05 -17.88 5.99
C PRO A 24 7.48 -18.44 4.68
N GLU A 25 7.60 -19.75 4.50
CA GLU A 25 6.98 -20.48 3.40
C GLU A 25 5.48 -20.72 3.69
N CYS A 26 4.70 -19.65 3.70
CA CYS A 26 3.26 -19.72 3.92
C CYS A 26 2.52 -18.72 3.04
N SER A 27 1.20 -18.80 3.03
CA SER A 27 0.37 -17.86 2.29
C SER A 27 0.62 -16.41 2.72
N ARG A 28 0.76 -15.51 1.75
CA ARG A 28 0.78 -14.06 1.98
C ARG A 28 -0.62 -13.43 2.01
N ASP A 29 -1.67 -14.25 1.89
CA ASP A 29 -3.07 -13.77 1.95
C ASP A 29 -3.49 -13.51 3.40
N ILE A 30 -2.78 -12.59 4.01
CA ILE A 30 -2.98 -12.06 5.36
C ILE A 30 -3.20 -10.56 5.29
N ILE A 31 -3.64 -9.96 6.37
CA ILE A 31 -3.71 -8.50 6.53
C ILE A 31 -2.61 -8.08 7.53
N PRO A 32 -1.44 -7.63 7.03
CA PRO A 32 -0.38 -7.20 7.93
C PRO A 32 -0.83 -6.00 8.77
N PHE A 33 -0.44 -5.97 10.03
CA PHE A 33 -0.76 -4.90 10.98
C PHE A 33 -2.25 -4.72 11.28
N GLU A 34 -3.11 -5.69 10.93
CA GLU A 34 -4.58 -5.60 11.06
C GLU A 34 -5.04 -5.11 12.44
N LEU A 35 -4.36 -5.53 13.51
CA LEU A 35 -4.70 -5.12 14.90
C LEU A 35 -4.54 -3.61 15.15
N PHE A 36 -3.77 -2.91 14.33
CA PHE A 36 -3.51 -1.47 14.44
C PHE A 36 -4.33 -0.64 13.43
N ILE A 37 -5.15 -1.30 12.60
CA ILE A 37 -5.89 -0.63 11.53
C ILE A 37 -7.26 -0.17 12.01
N ASN A 38 -7.52 1.12 11.84
CA ASN A 38 -8.84 1.71 12.01
C ASN A 38 -9.60 1.69 10.68
N TRP A 39 -10.53 0.77 10.54
CA TRP A 39 -11.33 0.58 9.33
C TRP A 39 -12.38 1.67 9.08
N GLY A 40 -12.49 2.68 9.95
CA GLY A 40 -13.32 3.87 9.76
C GLY A 40 -12.54 5.12 9.32
N SER A 41 -11.22 5.04 9.23
CA SER A 41 -10.32 6.14 8.88
C SER A 41 -9.69 5.94 7.49
N PRO A 42 -9.19 7.01 6.84
CA PRO A 42 -8.44 6.88 5.58
C PRO A 42 -7.34 5.83 5.69
N LEU A 43 -7.21 4.99 4.67
CA LEU A 43 -6.27 3.87 4.62
C LEU A 43 -5.16 4.15 3.62
N ILE A 44 -3.92 3.81 3.98
CA ILE A 44 -2.76 3.92 3.10
C ILE A 44 -2.26 2.52 2.79
N LEU A 45 -2.10 2.20 1.50
CA LEU A 45 -1.52 0.95 1.02
C LEU A 45 -0.12 1.25 0.49
N CYS A 46 0.89 0.57 1.03
CA CYS A 46 2.31 0.71 0.62
C CYS A 46 2.94 -0.66 0.38
N GLU A 47 4.15 -0.73 -0.20
CA GLU A 47 4.75 -2.02 -0.55
C GLU A 47 5.29 -2.77 0.67
N GLY A 48 6.09 -2.11 1.49
CA GLY A 48 6.89 -2.72 2.52
C GLY A 48 6.46 -2.42 3.96
N PRO A 49 6.83 -3.29 4.91
CA PRO A 49 6.54 -3.06 6.33
C PRO A 49 7.28 -1.84 6.90
N PHE A 50 8.48 -1.53 6.40
CA PHE A 50 9.23 -0.35 6.85
C PHE A 50 8.59 0.95 6.37
N ASP A 51 7.96 0.95 5.17
CA ASP A 51 7.18 2.06 4.68
C ASP A 51 6.00 2.34 5.61
N ALA A 52 5.23 1.29 5.93
CA ALA A 52 4.09 1.42 6.83
C ALA A 52 4.51 1.92 8.23
N MET A 53 5.64 1.45 8.76
CA MET A 53 6.19 1.92 10.03
C MET A 53 6.60 3.39 9.99
N THR A 54 7.17 3.84 8.87
CA THR A 54 7.58 5.24 8.67
C THR A 54 6.39 6.16 8.47
N ILE A 55 5.36 5.71 7.76
CA ILE A 55 4.10 6.43 7.56
C ILE A 55 3.41 6.72 8.90
N LYS A 56 3.53 5.84 9.91
CA LYS A 56 2.98 6.00 11.28
C LYS A 56 1.49 6.38 11.33
N ARG A 57 0.75 6.07 10.29
CA ARG A 57 -0.67 6.33 10.15
C ARG A 57 -1.38 5.00 9.93
N ASN A 58 -2.63 5.06 9.52
CA ASN A 58 -3.44 3.90 9.17
C ASN A 58 -2.92 3.24 7.87
N ALA A 59 -1.75 2.57 7.92
CA ALA A 59 -1.05 2.04 6.77
C ALA A 59 -0.94 0.50 6.82
N ILE A 60 -1.19 -0.13 5.67
CA ILE A 60 -1.05 -1.58 5.48
C ILE A 60 0.02 -1.84 4.41
N PRO A 61 1.08 -2.59 4.74
CA PRO A 61 2.04 -3.04 3.74
C PRO A 61 1.46 -4.23 2.95
N LEU A 62 1.59 -4.19 1.63
CA LEU A 62 1.09 -5.25 0.74
C LEU A 62 2.00 -6.48 0.72
N LEU A 63 3.23 -6.37 1.25
CA LEU A 63 4.29 -7.38 1.15
C LEU A 63 4.61 -7.73 -0.32
N GLY A 64 4.55 -6.74 -1.18
CA GLY A 64 4.70 -6.77 -2.62
C GLY A 64 3.75 -5.78 -3.29
N LYS A 65 3.45 -5.98 -4.58
CA LYS A 65 2.72 -5.02 -5.41
C LYS A 65 1.21 -5.29 -5.52
N ASN A 66 0.73 -6.41 -4.95
CA ASN A 66 -0.66 -6.85 -5.10
C ASN A 66 -1.43 -6.76 -3.80
N ILE A 67 -2.65 -6.21 -3.86
CA ILE A 67 -3.61 -6.32 -2.76
C ILE A 67 -4.09 -7.76 -2.72
N GLN A 68 -3.82 -8.47 -1.63
CA GLN A 68 -4.22 -9.86 -1.44
C GLN A 68 -5.74 -9.96 -1.26
N LYS A 69 -6.29 -11.15 -1.55
CA LYS A 69 -7.74 -11.38 -1.62
C LYS A 69 -8.46 -11.04 -0.30
N ASN A 70 -7.92 -11.47 0.83
CA ASN A 70 -8.51 -11.21 2.14
C ASN A 70 -8.50 -9.71 2.48
N LEU A 71 -7.39 -9.01 2.18
CA LEU A 71 -7.29 -7.56 2.36
C LEU A 71 -8.29 -6.83 1.47
N LEU A 72 -8.37 -7.20 0.20
CA LEU A 72 -9.30 -6.58 -0.74
C LEU A 72 -10.75 -6.73 -0.30
N LYS A 73 -11.15 -7.95 0.09
CA LYS A 73 -12.47 -8.22 0.66
C LYS A 73 -12.74 -7.34 1.89
N ARG A 74 -11.78 -7.29 2.82
CA ARG A 74 -11.90 -6.50 4.04
C ARG A 74 -12.06 -5.00 3.77
N ILE A 75 -11.32 -4.46 2.80
CA ILE A 75 -11.44 -3.05 2.36
C ILE A 75 -12.86 -2.78 1.83
N VAL A 76 -13.36 -3.63 0.94
CA VAL A 76 -14.68 -3.46 0.30
C VAL A 76 -15.79 -3.51 1.34
N GLU A 77 -15.74 -4.46 2.29
CA GLU A 77 -16.74 -4.65 3.35
C GLU A 77 -16.63 -3.61 4.48
N SER A 78 -15.52 -2.88 4.57
CA SER A 78 -15.29 -1.89 5.62
C SER A 78 -15.96 -0.54 5.34
N THR A 79 -16.05 0.30 6.38
CA THR A 79 -16.54 1.69 6.29
C THR A 79 -15.48 2.67 5.77
N VAL A 80 -14.27 2.21 5.46
CA VAL A 80 -13.21 3.03 4.84
C VAL A 80 -13.73 3.62 3.53
N LYS A 81 -13.64 4.94 3.40
CA LYS A 81 -14.03 5.66 2.18
C LYS A 81 -12.82 6.06 1.35
N LYS A 82 -11.77 6.58 2.00
CA LYS A 82 -10.58 7.14 1.36
C LYS A 82 -9.42 6.16 1.40
N ILE A 83 -8.85 5.86 0.25
CA ILE A 83 -7.74 4.91 0.11
C ILE A 83 -6.61 5.57 -0.67
N TYR A 84 -5.45 5.65 -0.06
CA TYR A 84 -4.22 6.11 -0.68
C TYR A 84 -3.40 4.91 -1.14
N ILE A 85 -3.00 4.90 -2.41
CA ILE A 85 -2.14 3.88 -3.01
C ILE A 85 -0.76 4.49 -3.22
N ALA A 86 0.20 4.09 -2.39
CA ALA A 86 1.59 4.57 -2.39
C ALA A 86 2.53 3.39 -2.68
N LEU A 87 2.55 2.96 -3.94
CA LEU A 87 3.45 1.92 -4.43
C LEU A 87 4.64 2.55 -5.15
N ASP A 88 5.74 1.81 -5.22
CA ASP A 88 6.94 2.25 -5.91
C ASP A 88 6.68 2.53 -7.40
N THR A 89 7.47 3.41 -7.99
CA THR A 89 7.28 3.88 -9.37
C THR A 89 7.29 2.75 -10.40
N ASP A 90 8.04 1.67 -10.15
CA ASP A 90 8.07 0.49 -11.01
C ASP A 90 6.80 -0.38 -10.90
N ALA A 91 5.92 -0.11 -9.92
CA ALA A 91 4.64 -0.77 -9.72
C ALA A 91 3.44 0.05 -10.25
N ILE A 92 3.67 1.13 -11.00
CA ILE A 92 2.60 2.05 -11.44
C ILE A 92 1.46 1.32 -12.18
N LYS A 93 1.78 0.38 -13.08
CA LYS A 93 0.76 -0.42 -13.79
C LYS A 93 -0.15 -1.20 -12.82
N GLN A 94 0.41 -1.68 -11.74
CA GLN A 94 -0.33 -2.40 -10.72
C GLN A 94 -1.14 -1.46 -9.83
N ALA A 95 -0.56 -0.30 -9.48
CA ALA A 95 -1.26 0.75 -8.74
C ALA A 95 -2.52 1.21 -9.48
N LEU A 96 -2.42 1.47 -10.80
CA LEU A 96 -3.58 1.86 -11.61
C LEU A 96 -4.68 0.78 -11.68
N LYS A 97 -4.32 -0.51 -11.72
CA LYS A 97 -5.31 -1.59 -11.63
C LYS A 97 -6.04 -1.61 -10.28
N HIS A 98 -5.31 -1.34 -9.20
CA HIS A 98 -5.91 -1.22 -7.87
C HIS A 98 -6.81 0.01 -7.75
N CYS A 99 -6.39 1.16 -8.31
CA CYS A 99 -7.23 2.36 -8.39
C CYS A 99 -8.56 2.04 -9.08
N GLU A 100 -8.50 1.46 -10.28
CA GLU A 100 -9.70 1.11 -11.05
C GLU A 100 -10.66 0.19 -10.27
N TYR A 101 -10.10 -0.88 -9.68
CA TYR A 101 -10.93 -1.81 -8.92
C TYR A 101 -11.61 -1.12 -7.73
N LEU A 102 -10.88 -0.32 -6.96
CA LEU A 102 -11.40 0.33 -5.76
C LEU A 102 -12.39 1.46 -6.09
N LEU A 103 -12.17 2.21 -7.17
CA LEU A 103 -13.13 3.18 -7.70
C LEU A 103 -14.46 2.48 -8.06
N ASN A 104 -14.39 1.34 -8.76
CA ASN A 104 -15.56 0.53 -9.10
C ASN A 104 -16.30 -0.05 -7.88
N GLN A 105 -15.64 -0.11 -6.72
CA GLN A 105 -16.26 -0.47 -5.44
C GLN A 105 -16.80 0.76 -4.67
N GLY A 106 -16.83 1.93 -5.30
CA GLY A 106 -17.34 3.17 -4.69
C GLY A 106 -16.42 3.78 -3.63
N LYS A 107 -15.13 3.46 -3.67
CA LYS A 107 -14.12 4.08 -2.79
C LYS A 107 -13.59 5.36 -3.44
N GLU A 108 -13.23 6.34 -2.64
CA GLU A 108 -12.49 7.53 -3.03
C GLU A 108 -11.00 7.17 -3.00
N VAL A 109 -10.34 7.18 -4.16
CA VAL A 109 -8.98 6.65 -4.32
C VAL A 109 -8.00 7.76 -4.65
N TYR A 110 -6.84 7.70 -4.02
CA TYR A 110 -5.74 8.64 -4.17
C TYR A 110 -4.50 7.89 -4.65
N LEU A 111 -4.01 8.22 -5.84
CA LEU A 111 -2.75 7.68 -6.35
C LEU A 111 -1.60 8.57 -5.87
N VAL A 112 -0.79 8.07 -4.95
CA VAL A 112 0.36 8.80 -4.42
C VAL A 112 1.56 8.58 -5.33
N GLU A 113 1.99 9.60 -6.04
CA GLU A 113 3.16 9.54 -6.91
C GLU A 113 4.44 9.75 -6.08
N LEU A 114 5.24 8.70 -6.00
CA LEU A 114 6.51 8.72 -5.30
C LEU A 114 7.63 9.16 -6.25
N ASP A 115 8.39 10.20 -5.91
CA ASP A 115 9.49 10.77 -6.72
C ASP A 115 10.75 9.88 -6.67
N GLY A 116 10.61 8.59 -6.98
CA GLY A 116 11.72 7.63 -6.99
C GLY A 116 12.27 7.22 -5.62
N LYS A 117 11.65 7.70 -4.53
CA LYS A 117 11.97 7.31 -3.15
C LYS A 117 10.76 6.65 -2.51
N ASP A 118 10.98 5.53 -1.85
CA ASP A 118 9.93 4.89 -1.05
C ASP A 118 9.57 5.75 0.20
N PRO A 119 8.40 5.51 0.83
CA PRO A 119 7.99 6.25 2.02
C PRO A 119 8.99 6.19 3.17
N ASN A 120 9.74 5.09 3.32
CA ASN A 120 10.76 4.95 4.35
C ASN A 120 11.97 5.86 4.08
N GLU A 121 12.39 6.00 2.81
CA GLU A 121 13.46 6.92 2.40
C GLU A 121 13.04 8.39 2.52
N MET A 122 11.79 8.71 2.19
CA MET A 122 11.25 10.07 2.33
C MET A 122 11.15 10.53 3.78
N GLY A 123 10.83 9.62 4.68
CA GLY A 123 10.53 9.90 6.08
C GLY A 123 9.14 10.49 6.31
N PHE A 124 8.68 10.43 7.56
CA PHE A 124 7.32 10.77 7.98
C PHE A 124 6.84 12.17 7.55
N SER A 125 7.66 13.18 7.76
CA SER A 125 7.26 14.59 7.52
C SER A 125 7.06 14.88 6.03
N HIS A 126 7.94 14.36 5.18
CA HIS A 126 7.85 14.57 3.73
C HIS A 126 6.66 13.79 3.16
N PHE A 127 6.53 12.51 3.51
CA PHE A 127 5.40 11.70 3.08
C PHE A 127 4.04 12.27 3.54
N THR A 128 3.98 12.84 4.75
CA THR A 128 2.77 13.51 5.24
C THR A 128 2.36 14.69 4.36
N LYS A 129 3.31 15.53 3.94
CA LYS A 129 3.03 16.65 3.03
C LYS A 129 2.57 16.16 1.65
N LEU A 130 3.19 15.10 1.16
CA LEU A 130 2.80 14.49 -0.11
C LEU A 130 1.34 14.02 -0.08
N ILE A 131 0.95 13.26 0.93
CA ILE A 131 -0.43 12.80 1.12
C ILE A 131 -1.43 13.96 1.20
N GLN A 132 -1.07 15.04 1.90
CA GLN A 132 -1.95 16.22 2.05
C GLN A 132 -2.21 16.96 0.73
N ASN A 133 -1.27 16.86 -0.21
CA ASN A 133 -1.35 17.52 -1.53
C ASN A 133 -1.82 16.57 -2.64
N THR A 134 -2.04 15.28 -2.35
CA THR A 134 -2.54 14.33 -3.33
C THR A 134 -4.05 14.48 -3.44
N GLU A 135 -4.53 14.70 -4.65
CA GLU A 135 -5.96 14.77 -4.97
C GLU A 135 -6.53 13.38 -5.30
N PRO A 136 -7.84 13.17 -5.16
CA PRO A 136 -8.45 11.90 -5.56
C PRO A 136 -8.41 11.75 -7.08
N ILE A 137 -8.04 10.54 -7.53
CA ILE A 137 -8.04 10.20 -8.95
C ILE A 137 -9.47 9.87 -9.40
N ASP A 138 -9.90 10.44 -10.53
CA ASP A 138 -11.15 10.09 -11.18
C ASP A 138 -10.95 9.09 -12.35
N GLU A 139 -12.05 8.67 -12.98
CA GLU A 139 -12.02 7.71 -14.09
C GLU A 139 -11.29 8.28 -15.32
N PHE A 140 -11.40 9.59 -15.57
CA PHE A 140 -10.78 10.24 -16.71
C PHE A 140 -9.27 10.31 -16.53
N GLU A 141 -8.79 10.79 -15.40
CA GLU A 141 -7.37 10.83 -15.05
C GLU A 141 -6.75 9.42 -15.02
N LEU A 142 -7.48 8.44 -14.47
CA LEU A 142 -7.07 7.05 -14.48
C LEU A 142 -6.85 6.53 -15.91
N MET A 143 -7.76 6.87 -16.84
CA MET A 143 -7.64 6.47 -18.24
C MET A 143 -6.44 7.14 -18.92
N GLU A 144 -6.24 8.45 -18.72
CA GLU A 144 -5.09 9.17 -19.24
C GLU A 144 -3.76 8.53 -18.78
N LYS A 145 -3.64 8.25 -17.47
CA LYS A 145 -2.45 7.59 -16.92
C LYS A 145 -2.23 6.18 -17.51
N LYS A 146 -3.28 5.42 -17.76
CA LYS A 146 -3.17 4.10 -18.40
C LYS A 146 -2.70 4.19 -19.85
N ILE A 147 -3.20 5.15 -20.61
CA ILE A 147 -2.81 5.37 -22.01
C ILE A 147 -1.34 5.80 -22.08
N SER A 148 -0.87 6.64 -21.18
CA SER A 148 0.52 7.11 -21.14
C SER A 148 1.56 6.00 -20.88
N LEU A 149 1.11 4.81 -20.45
CA LEU A 149 1.97 3.65 -20.14
C LEU A 149 2.00 2.58 -21.26
N ILE A 150 1.31 2.83 -22.38
CA ILE A 150 1.31 1.96 -23.57
C ILE A 150 2.44 2.36 -24.51
#